data_a8266ec26de59d21cf6cade7eed6d87f
#
_entry.id   a8266ec26de59d21cf6cade7eed6d87f
#
_cell.length_a   1.000
_cell.length_b   1.000
_cell.length_c   1.000
_cell.angle_alpha   90.00
_cell.angle_beta   90.00
_cell.angle_gamma   90.00
#
_symmetry.space_group_name_H-M   'P 1'
#
loop_
_entity.id
_entity.type
_entity.pdbx_description
1 polymer ?
#
loop_
_entity_poly.entity_id
_entity_poly.type
_entity_poly.pdbx_seq_one_letter_code
_entity_poly.pdbx_strand_id
1 'polypeptide(L)'
;MKKIIFWLVLIVGMGALIGSCKKSDDSATTAACSSSLSTTASGTLTGMTSTMGVDNMTGTYSLAWEGATPTAGCIDNGTTIAQIISYDAAPSDTINFKYQVIVTSSTSFTDIKTYYSDNNSCATVSGYHATSYTNVTVGDNITMATAPSGYPTYGTKVSYKDTCFMAKGVTDTATAFINSMSNISGAVTGTELNQEDSGSTYYNIMALYDNRTEVAYDMFFVGPKSTSAYPDNYSSSSGTSMWQN
;
A
#
# COMPACT_ATOMS: atom_id res chain seq x y z
N MET A 1 22.51 -2.02 -24.84
CA MET A 1 23.31 -2.07 -23.62
C MET A 1 23.44 -0.68 -22.98
N LYS A 2 22.34 0.01 -22.64
CA LYS A 2 22.36 1.34 -21.97
C LYS A 2 21.24 1.51 -20.92
N LYS A 3 20.59 0.44 -20.46
CA LYS A 3 19.51 0.50 -19.48
C LYS A 3 19.84 -0.08 -18.09
N ILE A 4 21.08 -0.52 -17.86
CA ILE A 4 21.47 -1.22 -16.60
C ILE A 4 22.14 -0.26 -15.60
N ILE A 5 22.53 0.95 -16.00
CA ILE A 5 23.31 1.85 -15.13
C ILE A 5 22.42 2.73 -14.23
N PHE A 6 21.13 2.86 -14.53
CA PHE A 6 20.25 3.77 -13.78
C PHE A 6 19.76 3.21 -12.43
N TRP A 7 19.86 1.90 -12.22
CA TRP A 7 19.35 1.23 -11.00
C TRP A 7 20.38 1.05 -9.88
N LEU A 8 21.66 1.25 -10.17
CA LEU A 8 22.76 1.04 -9.22
C LEU A 8 23.02 2.23 -8.28
N VAL A 9 22.41 3.38 -8.54
CA VAL A 9 22.58 4.61 -7.72
C VAL A 9 21.58 4.71 -6.57
N LEU A 10 20.51 3.90 -6.57
CA LEU A 10 19.46 3.96 -5.53
C LEU A 10 19.75 3.09 -4.30
N ILE A 11 20.76 2.24 -4.33
CA ILE A 11 21.06 1.27 -3.25
C ILE A 11 22.19 1.77 -2.30
N VAL A 12 22.92 2.81 -2.65
CA VAL A 12 24.10 3.24 -1.87
C VAL A 12 23.82 4.40 -0.89
N GLY A 13 22.60 4.94 -0.84
CA GLY A 13 22.25 6.13 -0.06
C GLY A 13 21.76 5.89 1.39
N MET A 14 21.66 4.66 1.89
CA MET A 14 21.14 4.39 3.24
C MET A 14 22.15 3.73 4.20
N GLY A 15 23.33 4.26 4.26
CA GLY A 15 24.32 3.86 5.26
C GLY A 15 24.89 5.06 5.97
N ALA A 16 24.48 5.32 7.19
CA ALA A 16 25.09 6.13 8.23
C ALA A 16 24.25 7.30 8.76
N LEU A 17 23.41 7.02 9.76
CA LEU A 17 23.22 7.89 10.92
C LEU A 17 22.87 7.01 12.13
N ILE A 18 23.87 6.37 12.69
CA ILE A 18 23.80 5.87 14.08
C ILE A 18 24.00 7.09 14.96
N GLY A 19 22.90 7.76 15.30
CA GLY A 19 22.82 8.86 16.25
C GLY A 19 22.18 8.38 17.54
N SER A 20 22.99 8.16 18.55
CA SER A 20 22.72 7.96 19.97
C SER A 20 21.35 8.48 20.41
N CYS A 21 20.37 7.59 20.61
CA CYS A 21 19.17 7.89 21.39
C CYS A 21 19.48 7.88 22.86
N LYS A 22 19.56 9.07 23.45
CA LYS A 22 19.52 9.29 24.88
C LYS A 22 18.11 8.94 25.36
N LYS A 23 18.01 7.90 26.17
CA LYS A 23 16.77 7.44 26.80
C LYS A 23 16.26 8.56 27.72
N SER A 24 15.21 9.25 27.32
CA SER A 24 14.40 10.05 28.24
C SER A 24 13.21 9.20 28.65
N ASP A 25 13.15 8.90 29.96
CA ASP A 25 12.01 8.27 30.59
C ASP A 25 10.82 9.26 30.60
N ASP A 26 10.13 9.35 29.50
CA ASP A 26 8.77 9.85 29.48
C ASP A 26 7.86 8.66 29.12
N SER A 27 7.19 8.16 30.18
CA SER A 27 6.11 7.16 30.06
C SER A 27 4.90 7.77 29.37
N ALA A 28 5.04 8.10 28.09
CA ALA A 28 3.89 8.10 27.20
C ALA A 28 3.57 6.62 26.97
N THR A 29 2.44 6.16 27.49
CA THR A 29 1.85 4.87 27.11
C THR A 29 1.65 4.91 25.60
N THR A 30 2.64 4.45 24.85
CA THR A 30 2.52 4.10 23.44
C THR A 30 1.39 3.09 23.37
N ALA A 31 0.30 3.46 22.73
CA ALA A 31 -0.76 2.50 22.43
C ALA A 31 -0.09 1.42 21.58
N ALA A 32 0.14 0.26 22.18
CA ALA A 32 0.67 -0.89 21.48
C ALA A 32 -0.17 -1.11 20.22
N CYS A 33 0.46 -1.43 19.11
CA CYS A 33 -0.23 -1.85 17.89
C CYS A 33 -1.33 -2.82 18.30
N SER A 34 -2.59 -2.43 18.11
CA SER A 34 -3.71 -3.26 18.52
C SER A 34 -3.63 -4.57 17.75
N SER A 35 -3.76 -5.66 18.45
CA SER A 35 -3.50 -7.03 18.02
C SER A 35 -4.44 -7.57 16.94
N SER A 36 -5.18 -6.72 16.23
CA SER A 36 -6.07 -7.15 15.15
C SER A 36 -6.00 -6.22 13.96
N LEU A 37 -5.58 -6.78 12.84
CA LEU A 37 -5.69 -6.14 11.54
C LEU A 37 -7.16 -5.89 11.23
N SER A 38 -7.53 -4.62 11.06
CA SER A 38 -8.87 -4.30 10.55
C SER A 38 -8.92 -4.58 9.05
N THR A 39 -9.65 -5.63 8.68
CA THR A 39 -9.96 -5.97 7.28
C THR A 39 -11.37 -5.54 6.87
N THR A 40 -12.08 -4.83 7.75
CA THR A 40 -13.44 -4.34 7.52
C THR A 40 -13.40 -2.84 7.25
N ALA A 41 -13.92 -2.44 6.11
CA ALA A 41 -14.13 -1.04 5.80
C ALA A 41 -15.24 -0.49 6.71
N SER A 42 -14.92 0.56 7.46
CA SER A 42 -15.86 1.19 8.41
C SER A 42 -15.78 2.71 8.44
N GLY A 43 -14.93 3.29 7.60
CA GLY A 43 -14.64 4.71 7.58
C GLY A 43 -14.97 5.42 6.28
N THR A 44 -14.81 6.75 6.31
CA THR A 44 -14.96 7.63 5.17
C THR A 44 -13.90 8.72 5.24
N LEU A 45 -13.05 8.81 4.22
CA LEU A 45 -12.16 9.96 4.00
C LEU A 45 -12.89 10.94 3.10
N THR A 46 -13.18 12.13 3.62
CA THR A 46 -13.97 13.15 2.91
C THR A 46 -13.08 14.17 2.21
N GLY A 47 -13.55 14.74 1.11
CA GLY A 47 -12.86 15.83 0.42
C GLY A 47 -11.87 15.39 -0.67
N MET A 48 -11.91 14.13 -1.09
CA MET A 48 -11.07 13.64 -2.19
C MET A 48 -11.53 14.20 -3.53
N THR A 49 -10.59 14.52 -4.42
CA THR A 49 -10.94 14.93 -5.79
C THR A 49 -11.33 13.72 -6.63
N SER A 50 -12.42 13.87 -7.38
CA SER A 50 -12.88 12.89 -8.37
C SER A 50 -13.19 13.56 -9.72
N THR A 51 -13.52 12.78 -10.73
CA THR A 51 -14.03 13.30 -12.03
C THR A 51 -15.28 14.15 -11.89
N MET A 52 -16.06 13.92 -10.84
CA MET A 52 -17.31 14.63 -10.57
C MET A 52 -17.13 15.83 -9.60
N GLY A 53 -15.90 16.14 -9.21
CA GLY A 53 -15.57 17.21 -8.28
C GLY A 53 -15.01 16.69 -6.96
N VAL A 54 -15.68 16.91 -5.84
CA VAL A 54 -15.25 16.44 -4.51
C VAL A 54 -16.13 15.27 -4.08
N ASP A 55 -15.51 14.20 -3.63
CA ASP A 55 -16.17 12.96 -3.26
C ASP A 55 -15.57 12.36 -1.99
N ASN A 56 -16.09 11.23 -1.56
CA ASN A 56 -15.69 10.50 -0.37
C ASN A 56 -15.04 9.16 -0.74
N MET A 57 -13.86 8.90 -0.20
CA MET A 57 -13.23 7.60 -0.31
C MET A 57 -13.77 6.70 0.80
N THR A 58 -14.46 5.62 0.43
CA THR A 58 -15.06 4.64 1.35
C THR A 58 -14.80 3.22 0.87
N GLY A 59 -14.91 2.25 1.76
CA GLY A 59 -14.87 0.85 1.34
C GLY A 59 -13.47 0.28 1.21
N THR A 60 -13.36 -0.71 0.34
CA THR A 60 -12.13 -1.43 0.03
C THR A 60 -11.79 -1.26 -1.44
N TYR A 61 -10.55 -0.93 -1.72
CA TYR A 61 -10.01 -0.82 -3.07
C TYR A 61 -9.00 -1.93 -3.27
N SER A 62 -9.10 -2.63 -4.39
CA SER A 62 -8.19 -3.74 -4.72
C SER A 62 -7.40 -3.43 -5.98
N LEU A 63 -6.13 -3.85 -6.00
CA LEU A 63 -5.31 -3.80 -7.20
C LEU A 63 -5.97 -4.63 -8.30
N ALA A 64 -6.19 -4.00 -9.45
CA ALA A 64 -6.61 -4.65 -10.67
C ALA A 64 -5.47 -4.63 -11.68
N TRP A 65 -5.35 -5.71 -12.45
CA TRP A 65 -4.37 -5.77 -13.53
C TRP A 65 -5.01 -5.37 -14.86
N GLU A 66 -4.26 -4.63 -15.67
CA GLU A 66 -4.70 -4.21 -17.00
C GLU A 66 -5.03 -5.43 -17.89
N GLY A 67 -6.15 -5.34 -18.62
CA GLY A 67 -6.53 -6.27 -19.68
C GLY A 67 -7.51 -7.37 -19.31
N ALA A 68 -7.87 -7.53 -18.06
CA ALA A 68 -9.01 -8.34 -17.65
C ALA A 68 -10.15 -7.43 -17.17
N THR A 69 -11.38 -7.82 -17.36
CA THR A 69 -12.50 -7.27 -16.58
C THR A 69 -12.06 -7.35 -15.12
N PRO A 70 -12.01 -6.25 -14.37
CA PRO A 70 -11.45 -6.27 -13.03
C PRO A 70 -12.28 -7.21 -12.17
N THR A 71 -11.76 -8.42 -11.98
CA THR A 71 -12.31 -9.35 -11.01
C THR A 71 -11.79 -8.84 -9.68
N ALA A 72 -12.68 -8.28 -8.89
CA ALA A 72 -12.35 -7.63 -7.64
C ALA A 72 -11.38 -8.49 -6.81
N GLY A 73 -10.15 -8.08 -6.79
CA GLY A 73 -9.20 -8.41 -5.78
C GLY A 73 -8.30 -9.61 -5.93
N CYS A 74 -8.57 -10.63 -6.73
CA CYS A 74 -7.65 -11.77 -6.88
C CYS A 74 -6.86 -11.67 -8.18
N ILE A 75 -5.54 -11.53 -8.08
CA ILE A 75 -4.64 -11.62 -9.24
C ILE A 75 -4.19 -13.07 -9.35
N ASP A 76 -4.56 -13.73 -10.44
CA ASP A 76 -4.29 -15.15 -10.72
C ASP A 76 -3.51 -15.36 -12.03
N ASN A 77 -3.11 -14.29 -12.69
CA ASN A 77 -2.32 -14.36 -13.92
C ASN A 77 -0.86 -14.67 -13.60
N GLY A 78 -0.38 -15.85 -14.00
CA GLY A 78 0.96 -16.32 -13.71
C GLY A 78 2.09 -15.38 -14.18
N THR A 79 1.93 -14.67 -15.30
CA THR A 79 2.92 -13.69 -15.76
C THR A 79 3.01 -12.51 -14.79
N THR A 80 1.88 -12.02 -14.32
CA THR A 80 1.80 -10.93 -13.33
C THR A 80 2.38 -11.36 -11.99
N ILE A 81 2.03 -12.56 -11.53
CA ILE A 81 2.58 -13.11 -10.28
C ILE A 81 4.10 -13.26 -10.38
N ALA A 82 4.63 -13.76 -11.50
CA ALA A 82 6.06 -13.85 -11.71
C ALA A 82 6.77 -12.48 -11.66
N GLN A 83 6.13 -11.44 -12.18
CA GLN A 83 6.65 -10.07 -12.06
C GLN A 83 6.62 -9.56 -10.61
N ILE A 84 5.52 -9.77 -9.87
CA ILE A 84 5.39 -9.39 -8.46
C ILE A 84 6.50 -10.06 -7.64
N ILE A 85 6.75 -11.36 -7.85
CA ILE A 85 7.84 -12.10 -7.18
C ILE A 85 9.20 -11.53 -7.59
N SER A 86 9.43 -11.24 -8.88
CA SER A 86 10.71 -10.73 -9.38
C SER A 86 11.09 -9.35 -8.83
N TYR A 87 10.13 -8.60 -8.33
CA TYR A 87 10.34 -7.31 -7.65
C TYR A 87 10.44 -7.43 -6.12
N ASP A 88 10.64 -8.64 -5.60
CA ASP A 88 10.67 -8.91 -4.15
C ASP A 88 9.42 -8.39 -3.42
N ALA A 89 8.27 -8.41 -4.11
CA ALA A 89 7.00 -7.92 -3.56
C ALA A 89 6.10 -9.03 -3.04
N ALA A 90 6.47 -10.29 -3.22
CA ALA A 90 5.76 -11.48 -2.73
C ALA A 90 6.71 -12.66 -2.50
N PRO A 91 6.34 -13.62 -1.61
CA PRO A 91 7.04 -14.90 -1.46
C PRO A 91 7.12 -15.69 -2.77
N SER A 92 8.17 -16.49 -2.92
CA SER A 92 8.41 -17.28 -4.16
C SER A 92 7.39 -18.41 -4.40
N ASP A 93 6.64 -18.81 -3.38
CA ASP A 93 5.57 -19.82 -3.45
C ASP A 93 4.18 -19.20 -3.73
N THR A 94 4.11 -17.91 -4.01
CA THR A 94 2.86 -17.21 -4.31
C THR A 94 2.34 -17.63 -5.68
N ILE A 95 1.10 -18.12 -5.71
CA ILE A 95 0.37 -18.50 -6.93
C ILE A 95 -0.68 -17.43 -7.26
N ASN A 96 -1.35 -16.91 -6.24
CA ASN A 96 -2.31 -15.81 -6.36
C ASN A 96 -1.99 -14.72 -5.34
N PHE A 97 -2.44 -13.49 -5.63
CA PHE A 97 -2.10 -12.31 -4.85
C PHE A 97 -3.28 -11.35 -4.74
N LYS A 98 -3.42 -10.73 -3.58
CA LYS A 98 -4.28 -9.56 -3.38
C LYS A 98 -3.49 -8.41 -2.80
N TYR A 99 -3.75 -7.21 -3.30
CA TYR A 99 -3.32 -5.97 -2.67
C TYR A 99 -4.54 -5.06 -2.50
N GLN A 100 -4.81 -4.67 -1.28
CA GLN A 100 -6.01 -3.92 -0.93
C GLN A 100 -5.68 -2.71 -0.06
N VAL A 101 -6.43 -1.62 -0.26
CA VAL A 101 -6.49 -0.46 0.63
C VAL A 101 -7.88 -0.40 1.22
N ILE A 102 -7.97 -0.37 2.53
CA ILE A 102 -9.23 -0.46 3.29
C ILE A 102 -9.38 0.81 4.13
N VAL A 103 -10.42 1.58 3.91
CA VAL A 103 -10.71 2.78 4.71
C VAL A 103 -11.34 2.34 6.03
N THR A 104 -10.60 2.50 7.13
CA THR A 104 -10.97 1.97 8.45
C THR A 104 -11.59 3.01 9.38
N SER A 105 -11.35 4.30 9.12
CA SER A 105 -12.03 5.41 9.82
C SER A 105 -12.00 6.68 8.98
N SER A 106 -12.50 7.80 9.52
CA SER A 106 -12.39 9.12 8.87
C SER A 106 -10.96 9.68 8.84
N THR A 107 -10.01 9.04 9.52
CA THR A 107 -8.61 9.48 9.62
C THR A 107 -7.63 8.31 9.54
N SER A 108 -8.07 7.15 9.04
CA SER A 108 -7.19 5.98 8.92
C SER A 108 -7.57 5.08 7.75
N PHE A 109 -6.56 4.42 7.22
CA PHE A 109 -6.71 3.32 6.27
C PHE A 109 -5.63 2.26 6.51
N THR A 110 -5.87 1.06 6.01
CA THR A 110 -4.91 -0.05 6.03
C THR A 110 -4.61 -0.48 4.61
N ASP A 111 -3.34 -0.70 4.34
CA ASP A 111 -2.83 -1.31 3.11
C ASP A 111 -2.46 -2.76 3.47
N ILE A 112 -2.96 -3.73 2.72
CA ILE A 112 -2.71 -5.15 2.97
C ILE A 112 -2.38 -5.89 1.68
N LYS A 113 -1.31 -6.68 1.73
CA LYS A 113 -0.93 -7.61 0.68
C LYS A 113 -1.07 -9.03 1.20
N THR A 114 -1.86 -9.85 0.51
CA THR A 114 -2.14 -11.23 0.88
C THR A 114 -1.64 -12.17 -0.21
N TYR A 115 -0.94 -13.19 0.18
CA TYR A 115 -0.32 -14.21 -0.66
C TYR A 115 -1.08 -15.52 -0.55
N TYR A 116 -1.25 -16.20 -1.66
CA TYR A 116 -1.99 -17.46 -1.72
C TYR A 116 -1.17 -18.50 -2.46
N SER A 117 -1.21 -19.73 -1.95
CA SER A 117 -0.44 -20.87 -2.48
C SER A 117 -1.30 -21.87 -3.27
N ASP A 118 -2.53 -21.51 -3.63
CA ASP A 118 -3.45 -22.36 -4.38
C ASP A 118 -3.84 -21.79 -5.74
N ASN A 119 -4.32 -22.66 -6.61
CA ASN A 119 -4.87 -22.29 -7.92
C ASN A 119 -6.36 -21.91 -7.89
N ASN A 120 -6.96 -21.75 -6.71
CA ASN A 120 -8.40 -21.63 -6.51
C ASN A 120 -8.80 -20.17 -6.16
N SER A 121 -8.39 -19.20 -6.97
CA SER A 121 -8.90 -17.84 -6.86
C SER A 121 -8.78 -17.23 -5.46
N CYS A 122 -7.58 -17.31 -4.86
CA CYS A 122 -7.27 -16.75 -3.55
C CYS A 122 -8.04 -17.40 -2.37
N ALA A 123 -8.05 -18.70 -2.29
CA ALA A 123 -8.71 -19.45 -1.21
C ALA A 123 -7.76 -19.81 -0.06
N THR A 124 -6.51 -20.26 -0.36
CA THR A 124 -5.57 -20.72 0.65
C THR A 124 -4.46 -19.71 0.91
N VAL A 125 -4.57 -18.99 2.00
CA VAL A 125 -3.59 -17.97 2.40
C VAL A 125 -2.27 -18.62 2.79
N SER A 126 -1.17 -18.21 2.15
CA SER A 126 0.21 -18.59 2.55
C SER A 126 0.85 -17.54 3.47
N GLY A 127 0.36 -16.31 3.45
CA GLY A 127 0.81 -15.24 4.32
C GLY A 127 0.23 -13.89 3.94
N TYR A 128 0.48 -12.90 4.79
CA TYR A 128 0.14 -11.50 4.49
C TYR A 128 1.08 -10.55 5.23
N HIS A 129 1.14 -9.32 4.73
CA HIS A 129 1.59 -8.19 5.52
C HIS A 129 0.70 -6.98 5.27
N ALA A 130 0.63 -6.11 6.26
CA ALA A 130 -0.19 -4.92 6.23
C ALA A 130 0.47 -3.76 6.98
N THR A 131 0.18 -2.55 6.55
CA THR A 131 0.55 -1.33 7.25
C THR A 131 -0.70 -0.53 7.58
N SER A 132 -0.87 -0.17 8.85
CA SER A 132 -1.92 0.76 9.27
C SER A 132 -1.41 2.18 9.20
N TYR A 133 -2.18 3.04 8.55
CA TYR A 133 -1.93 4.46 8.42
C TYR A 133 -2.99 5.23 9.21
N THR A 134 -2.52 6.18 10.01
CA THR A 134 -3.38 7.03 10.86
C THR A 134 -3.06 8.51 10.64
N ASN A 135 -3.81 9.37 11.33
CA ASN A 135 -3.67 10.82 11.19
C ASN A 135 -3.76 11.27 9.73
N VAL A 136 -4.64 10.61 8.96
CA VAL A 136 -4.88 10.96 7.57
C VAL A 136 -5.48 12.36 7.53
N THR A 137 -4.82 13.24 6.78
CA THR A 137 -5.29 14.59 6.50
C THR A 137 -5.49 14.75 5.00
N VAL A 138 -6.71 15.03 4.62
CA VAL A 138 -7.09 15.38 3.25
C VAL A 138 -6.93 16.90 3.12
N GLY A 139 -6.01 17.31 2.27
CA GLY A 139 -5.64 18.72 2.04
C GLY A 139 -6.19 19.29 0.74
N ASP A 140 -5.44 20.20 0.13
CA ASP A 140 -5.86 20.92 -1.07
C ASP A 140 -5.95 19.99 -2.29
N ASN A 141 -6.93 20.26 -3.13
CA ASN A 141 -7.02 19.70 -4.46
C ASN A 141 -6.05 20.40 -5.41
N ILE A 142 -5.43 19.63 -6.28
CA ILE A 142 -4.47 20.12 -7.26
C ILE A 142 -4.87 19.72 -8.67
N THR A 143 -4.47 20.55 -9.63
CA THR A 143 -4.54 20.21 -11.06
C THR A 143 -3.12 20.19 -11.60
N MET A 144 -2.79 19.13 -12.33
CA MET A 144 -1.50 18.94 -12.96
C MET A 144 -1.59 19.29 -14.45
N ALA A 145 -0.57 19.95 -14.99
CA ALA A 145 -0.55 20.32 -16.43
C ALA A 145 -0.49 19.07 -17.32
N THR A 146 0.15 18.01 -16.84
CA THR A 146 0.25 16.71 -17.51
C THR A 146 0.23 15.62 -16.45
N ALA A 147 -0.24 14.43 -16.84
CA ALA A 147 -0.14 13.22 -16.03
C ALA A 147 0.41 12.08 -16.89
N PRO A 148 1.02 11.04 -16.29
CA PRO A 148 1.38 9.83 -17.02
C PRO A 148 0.14 9.21 -17.67
N SER A 149 0.34 8.46 -18.77
CA SER A 149 -0.76 7.77 -19.45
C SER A 149 -1.53 6.88 -18.46
N GLY A 150 -2.84 6.97 -18.46
CA GLY A 150 -3.73 6.22 -17.58
C GLY A 150 -3.97 6.86 -16.19
N TYR A 151 -3.36 8.02 -15.92
CA TYR A 151 -3.57 8.76 -14.67
C TYR A 151 -4.38 10.04 -14.88
N PRO A 152 -5.18 10.47 -13.89
CA PRO A 152 -5.89 11.74 -13.96
C PRO A 152 -4.94 12.93 -13.88
N THR A 153 -5.35 14.07 -14.44
CA THR A 153 -4.63 15.36 -14.33
C THR A 153 -5.02 16.15 -13.07
N TYR A 154 -5.71 15.54 -12.14
CA TYR A 154 -6.14 16.11 -10.87
C TYR A 154 -5.77 15.17 -9.71
N GLY A 155 -5.77 15.68 -8.52
CA GLY A 155 -5.55 14.91 -7.31
C GLY A 155 -5.75 15.73 -6.04
N THR A 156 -5.73 15.07 -4.92
CA THR A 156 -5.81 15.65 -3.59
C THR A 156 -4.51 15.38 -2.85
N LYS A 157 -3.96 16.38 -2.21
CA LYS A 157 -2.83 16.24 -1.30
C LYS A 157 -3.30 15.49 -0.06
N VAL A 158 -2.70 14.35 0.24
CA VAL A 158 -3.04 13.54 1.41
C VAL A 158 -1.78 13.26 2.21
N SER A 159 -1.79 13.56 3.50
CA SER A 159 -0.72 13.16 4.41
C SER A 159 -1.23 12.18 5.45
N TYR A 160 -0.36 11.31 5.90
CA TYR A 160 -0.67 10.25 6.87
C TYR A 160 0.60 9.76 7.57
N LYS A 161 0.44 9.01 8.66
CA LYS A 161 1.54 8.36 9.38
C LYS A 161 1.40 6.84 9.32
N ASP A 162 2.50 6.15 9.06
CA ASP A 162 2.60 4.73 9.34
C ASP A 162 2.64 4.52 10.86
N THR A 163 1.85 3.60 11.36
CA THR A 163 1.75 3.38 12.81
C THR A 163 2.04 1.94 13.19
N CYS A 164 1.52 0.99 12.44
CA CYS A 164 1.69 -0.42 12.75
C CYS A 164 1.98 -1.21 11.48
N PHE A 165 2.99 -2.03 11.55
CA PHE A 165 3.22 -3.12 10.61
C PHE A 165 2.71 -4.42 11.22
N MET A 166 1.93 -5.17 10.46
CA MET A 166 1.41 -6.48 10.86
C MET A 166 1.73 -7.49 9.76
N ALA A 167 2.15 -8.69 10.14
CA ALA A 167 2.46 -9.73 9.19
C ALA A 167 2.23 -11.12 9.77
N LYS A 168 1.91 -12.07 8.90
CA LYS A 168 1.84 -13.48 9.26
C LYS A 168 2.30 -14.33 8.08
N GLY A 169 3.34 -15.12 8.28
CA GLY A 169 3.68 -16.22 7.41
C GLY A 169 2.93 -17.47 7.84
N VAL A 170 2.10 -18.03 6.98
CA VAL A 170 1.43 -19.32 7.20
C VAL A 170 2.32 -20.46 6.71
N THR A 171 3.10 -20.20 5.64
CA THR A 171 4.16 -21.10 5.16
C THR A 171 5.54 -20.61 5.62
N ASP A 172 6.52 -21.51 5.63
CA ASP A 172 7.91 -21.16 5.95
C ASP A 172 8.50 -20.20 4.91
N THR A 173 8.13 -20.35 3.64
CA THR A 173 8.55 -19.46 2.55
C THR A 173 8.02 -18.03 2.77
N ALA A 174 6.74 -17.90 3.12
CA ALA A 174 6.16 -16.58 3.43
C ALA A 174 6.78 -15.98 4.70
N THR A 175 7.08 -16.79 5.71
CA THR A 175 7.76 -16.35 6.94
C THR A 175 9.18 -15.85 6.64
N ALA A 176 9.93 -16.59 5.83
CA ALA A 176 11.27 -16.17 5.39
C ALA A 176 11.23 -14.86 4.59
N PHE A 177 10.24 -14.71 3.71
CA PHE A 177 10.01 -13.48 2.96
C PHE A 177 9.73 -12.29 3.90
N ILE A 178 8.85 -12.45 4.89
CA ILE A 178 8.57 -11.39 5.88
C ILE A 178 9.84 -11.00 6.64
N ASN A 179 10.64 -11.98 7.09
CA ASN A 179 11.91 -11.71 7.77
C ASN A 179 12.99 -11.11 6.86
N SER A 180 12.83 -11.14 5.54
CA SER A 180 13.73 -10.47 4.59
C SER A 180 13.41 -8.99 4.36
N MET A 181 12.24 -8.53 4.81
CA MET A 181 11.86 -7.12 4.68
C MET A 181 12.75 -6.25 5.57
N SER A 182 13.07 -5.06 5.09
CA SER A 182 13.89 -4.09 5.85
C SER A 182 13.22 -3.75 7.19
N ASN A 183 13.99 -3.82 8.26
CA ASN A 183 13.56 -3.51 9.64
C ASN A 183 12.51 -4.47 10.22
N ILE A 184 12.21 -5.57 9.57
CA ILE A 184 11.31 -6.61 10.08
C ILE A 184 12.14 -7.81 10.51
N SER A 185 11.87 -8.32 11.70
CA SER A 185 12.54 -9.51 12.22
C SER A 185 11.67 -10.22 13.25
N GLY A 186 11.91 -11.52 13.42
CA GLY A 186 11.25 -12.29 14.48
C GLY A 186 9.87 -12.84 14.06
N ALA A 187 9.50 -12.79 12.78
CA ALA A 187 8.32 -13.49 12.32
C ALA A 187 8.49 -15.02 12.49
N VAL A 188 7.48 -15.66 13.02
CA VAL A 188 7.42 -17.12 13.26
C VAL A 188 6.22 -17.68 12.50
N THR A 189 6.44 -18.80 11.80
CA THR A 189 5.39 -19.45 11.00
C THR A 189 4.13 -19.73 11.84
N GLY A 190 2.98 -19.33 11.32
CA GLY A 190 1.68 -19.47 11.96
C GLY A 190 1.36 -18.40 13.00
N THR A 191 2.32 -17.56 13.42
CA THR A 191 2.14 -16.51 14.44
C THR A 191 2.07 -15.14 13.79
N GLU A 192 1.14 -14.31 14.21
CA GLU A 192 1.06 -12.91 13.77
C GLU A 192 2.16 -12.08 14.45
N LEU A 193 2.92 -11.34 13.65
CA LEU A 193 3.86 -10.34 14.09
C LEU A 193 3.17 -8.97 14.07
N ASN A 194 3.20 -8.26 15.17
CA ASN A 194 2.78 -6.88 15.29
C ASN A 194 3.97 -6.03 15.72
N GLN A 195 4.33 -5.04 14.93
CA GLN A 195 5.45 -4.18 15.17
C GLN A 195 5.02 -2.72 15.01
N GLU A 196 5.43 -1.86 15.95
CA GLU A 196 5.28 -0.43 15.77
C GLU A 196 6.13 0.03 14.60
N ASP A 197 5.53 0.81 13.69
CA ASP A 197 6.23 1.40 12.56
C ASP A 197 6.90 2.72 12.96
N SER A 198 7.66 3.31 12.05
CA SER A 198 8.50 4.48 12.31
C SER A 198 7.73 5.71 12.77
N GLY A 199 6.40 5.76 12.58
CA GLY A 199 5.58 6.94 12.80
C GLY A 199 5.92 8.08 11.85
N SER A 200 6.58 7.77 10.73
CA SER A 200 6.95 8.73 9.71
C SER A 200 5.72 9.35 9.07
N THR A 201 5.77 10.66 8.83
CA THR A 201 4.73 11.31 8.04
C THR A 201 5.04 11.14 6.55
N TYR A 202 4.05 10.70 5.82
CA TYR A 202 4.10 10.58 4.37
C TYR A 202 3.18 11.60 3.70
N TYR A 203 3.62 12.07 2.56
CA TYR A 203 2.93 12.98 1.67
C TYR A 203 2.66 12.29 0.35
N ASN A 204 1.44 12.38 -0.15
CA ASN A 204 1.01 11.71 -1.36
C ASN A 204 0.01 12.56 -2.13
N ILE A 205 -0.22 12.20 -3.40
CA ILE A 205 -1.34 12.66 -4.22
C ILE A 205 -2.24 11.47 -4.44
N MET A 206 -3.52 11.62 -4.14
CA MET A 206 -4.53 10.60 -4.31
C MET A 206 -5.71 11.16 -5.08
N ALA A 207 -6.38 10.36 -5.89
CA ALA A 207 -7.60 10.75 -6.58
C ALA A 207 -8.59 9.60 -6.66
N LEU A 208 -9.86 9.94 -6.65
CA LEU A 208 -10.94 9.04 -7.03
C LEU A 208 -11.29 9.27 -8.50
N TYR A 209 -11.69 8.24 -9.17
CA TYR A 209 -12.22 8.28 -10.51
C TYR A 209 -13.56 7.57 -10.55
N ASP A 210 -14.63 8.33 -10.67
CA ASP A 210 -15.95 7.78 -10.87
C ASP A 210 -16.11 7.35 -12.34
N ASN A 211 -16.03 6.05 -12.57
CA ASN A 211 -16.15 5.47 -13.90
C ASN A 211 -17.41 4.59 -14.04
N ARG A 212 -18.40 4.77 -13.18
CA ARG A 212 -19.63 3.97 -13.16
C ARG A 212 -20.43 4.00 -14.45
N THR A 213 -20.17 4.97 -15.33
CA THR A 213 -20.81 5.03 -16.65
C THR A 213 -20.14 4.14 -17.70
N GLU A 214 -18.84 3.84 -17.56
CA GLU A 214 -18.07 3.04 -18.50
C GLU A 214 -17.74 1.65 -17.96
N VAL A 215 -17.43 1.58 -16.67
CA VAL A 215 -17.19 0.33 -15.93
C VAL A 215 -17.91 0.43 -14.58
N ALA A 216 -18.42 -0.68 -14.08
CA ALA A 216 -19.24 -0.71 -12.87
C ALA A 216 -18.46 -0.42 -11.56
N TYR A 217 -17.29 0.24 -11.61
CA TYR A 217 -16.38 0.39 -10.49
C TYR A 217 -15.83 1.81 -10.37
N ASP A 218 -15.69 2.28 -9.16
CA ASP A 218 -14.89 3.46 -8.85
C ASP A 218 -13.41 3.07 -8.78
N MET A 219 -12.53 3.94 -9.24
CA MET A 219 -11.09 3.76 -9.18
C MET A 219 -10.46 4.68 -8.16
N PHE A 220 -9.38 4.22 -7.59
CA PHE A 220 -8.53 5.00 -6.70
C PHE A 220 -7.11 5.05 -7.28
N PHE A 221 -6.57 6.25 -7.44
CA PHE A 221 -5.21 6.48 -7.90
C PHE A 221 -4.34 6.95 -6.74
N VAL A 222 -3.17 6.34 -6.62
CA VAL A 222 -2.17 6.69 -5.60
C VAL A 222 -0.90 7.12 -6.30
N GLY A 223 -0.39 8.29 -5.94
CA GLY A 223 0.89 8.80 -6.39
C GLY A 223 2.08 8.21 -5.62
N PRO A 224 3.29 8.68 -5.92
CA PRO A 224 4.48 8.29 -5.19
C PRO A 224 4.42 8.80 -3.74
N LYS A 225 4.87 7.94 -2.81
CA LYS A 225 4.96 8.23 -1.39
C LYS A 225 6.27 9.00 -1.10
N SER A 226 6.20 10.13 -0.40
CA SER A 226 7.34 10.96 -0.02
C SER A 226 7.31 11.29 1.47
N THR A 227 8.47 11.43 2.10
CA THR A 227 8.60 11.85 3.51
C THR A 227 8.96 13.33 3.67
N SER A 228 9.19 14.06 2.59
CA SER A 228 9.68 15.44 2.65
C SER A 228 8.68 16.47 2.12
N ALA A 229 7.92 16.14 1.08
CA ALA A 229 6.99 17.06 0.44
C ALA A 229 5.92 16.30 -0.36
N TYR A 230 4.83 16.97 -0.68
CA TYR A 230 3.86 16.43 -1.63
C TYR A 230 4.48 16.29 -3.02
N PRO A 231 4.26 15.16 -3.70
CA PRO A 231 4.65 15.01 -5.10
C PRO A 231 3.95 16.06 -5.98
N ASP A 232 4.60 16.42 -7.07
CA ASP A 232 4.02 17.37 -8.05
C ASP A 232 3.18 16.66 -9.12
N ASN A 233 3.31 15.34 -9.23
CA ASN A 233 2.63 14.53 -10.24
C ASN A 233 2.57 13.04 -9.83
N TYR A 234 1.72 12.25 -10.49
CA TYR A 234 1.79 10.80 -10.45
C TYR A 234 3.05 10.32 -11.18
N SER A 235 3.60 9.21 -10.70
CA SER A 235 4.73 8.56 -11.36
C SER A 235 4.27 7.27 -12.03
N SER A 236 4.55 7.11 -13.30
CA SER A 236 4.26 5.88 -14.04
C SER A 236 5.01 4.64 -13.52
N SER A 237 6.05 4.85 -12.70
CA SER A 237 6.85 3.76 -12.13
C SER A 237 6.49 3.42 -10.68
N SER A 238 5.75 4.27 -9.99
CA SER A 238 5.43 4.11 -8.57
C SER A 238 3.98 4.48 -8.20
N GLY A 239 3.21 4.94 -9.19
CA GLY A 239 1.77 5.13 -9.02
C GLY A 239 1.02 3.81 -9.11
N THR A 240 -0.09 3.72 -8.41
CA THR A 240 -0.95 2.54 -8.38
C THR A 240 -2.39 2.96 -8.63
N SER A 241 -3.09 2.22 -9.48
CA SER A 241 -4.53 2.31 -9.65
C SER A 241 -5.20 1.10 -8.98
N MET A 242 -6.28 1.36 -8.26
CA MET A 242 -7.03 0.33 -7.55
C MET A 242 -8.52 0.50 -7.83
N TRP A 243 -9.26 -0.58 -7.78
CA TRP A 243 -10.69 -0.62 -8.03
C TRP A 243 -11.45 -0.81 -6.73
N GLN A 244 -12.57 -0.10 -6.57
CA GLN A 244 -13.47 -0.30 -5.44
C GLN A 244 -14.19 -1.66 -5.56
N ASN A 245 -14.22 -2.41 -4.49
CA ASN A 245 -14.94 -3.69 -4.38
C ASN A 245 -16.37 -3.47 -3.95
#